data_625ad1fea78d7d95f4c7119ce5a05858
#
_entry.id   625ad1fea78d7d95f4c7119ce5a05858
#
_cell.length_a   1.000
_cell.length_b   1.000
_cell.length_c   1.000
_cell.angle_alpha   90.00
_cell.angle_beta   90.00
_cell.angle_gamma   90.00
#
_symmetry.space_group_name_H-M   'P 1'
#
loop_
_entity.id
_entity.type
_entity.pdbx_description
1 polymer ?
#
loop_
_entity_poly.entity_id
_entity_poly.type
_entity_poly.pdbx_seq_one_letter_code
_entity_poly.pdbx_strand_id
1 'polypeptide(L)'
;MLPAQLQGLDYDGLRDIRFRPDHSLWRAARSPFEVQFFHRGLYQREPVRLHELTPQGVRSLPYDSSDYDFGANAVQPQAWGDLGHAGLRIHYPLNGSQYKDELVVFLGASYFRALGAGQQYGLSARGLAIDTVGGAGEEFPRFTEFWLQRPAADAQRVVVYALLESPRATGAYRFEVIPGAQTVTRVQARVFLRAGQAPIATLGIAPLTSMFFSGENQPRPGDFRPEVHDSDGLAIASGDGEWLWRPLQNPVRSTVNSFAVQQLRGFGLMQRDRAFASYQDVEARYERRPAAWVRPLGDWGPGRVELLQLHTPDETHDNVVAYWVPAQLPAPLAPLDFAYEIAWQGDRQQTPPGSRVTQSRRGMGYTRLTPLELSGQVQYVLDFAGPALDALPADAAVTAVVTADDNGRVLEQLAYPNPASQSWRLTLRVQRLDPSRPVELRAFLQHDTHILSETWSNIILPE
;
A
#
# COMPACT_ATOMS: atom_id res chain seq x y z
N MET A 1 -5.56 -19.73 -25.92
CA MET A 1 -6.84 -19.77 -25.12
C MET A 1 -6.60 -20.67 -23.92
N LEU A 2 -7.20 -20.37 -22.75
CA LEU A 2 -7.06 -21.21 -21.58
C LEU A 2 -7.85 -22.53 -21.80
N PRO A 3 -7.25 -23.71 -21.56
CA PRO A 3 -7.95 -25.01 -21.68
C PRO A 3 -9.19 -25.09 -20.81
N ALA A 4 -10.25 -25.79 -21.28
CA ALA A 4 -11.50 -25.91 -20.55
C ALA A 4 -11.32 -26.52 -19.15
N GLN A 5 -10.40 -27.45 -18.98
CA GLN A 5 -10.07 -28.06 -17.69
C GLN A 5 -9.59 -27.02 -16.66
N LEU A 6 -8.84 -26.01 -17.10
CA LEU A 6 -8.36 -24.94 -16.24
C LEU A 6 -9.40 -23.83 -16.00
N GLN A 7 -10.36 -23.66 -16.93
CA GLN A 7 -11.46 -22.72 -16.77
C GLN A 7 -12.46 -23.18 -15.71
N GLY A 8 -12.59 -24.48 -15.50
CA GLY A 8 -13.50 -25.09 -14.56
C GLY A 8 -12.94 -25.27 -13.14
N LEU A 9 -11.68 -24.93 -12.89
CA LEU A 9 -11.11 -25.01 -11.55
C LEU A 9 -11.69 -23.90 -10.66
N ASP A 10 -11.99 -24.27 -9.42
CA ASP A 10 -12.23 -23.32 -8.34
C ASP A 10 -10.94 -22.82 -7.71
N TYR A 11 -11.04 -22.04 -6.62
CA TYR A 11 -9.90 -21.49 -5.93
C TYR A 11 -8.97 -22.58 -5.37
N ASP A 12 -9.51 -23.63 -4.76
CA ASP A 12 -8.73 -24.69 -4.16
C ASP A 12 -8.02 -25.54 -5.23
N GLY A 13 -8.71 -25.83 -6.33
CA GLY A 13 -8.10 -26.51 -7.48
C GLY A 13 -6.94 -25.73 -8.09
N LEU A 14 -7.07 -24.41 -8.27
CA LEU A 14 -5.96 -23.59 -8.76
C LEU A 14 -4.81 -23.50 -7.75
N ARG A 15 -5.10 -23.39 -6.47
CA ARG A 15 -4.12 -23.33 -5.39
C ARG A 15 -3.32 -24.63 -5.26
N ASP A 16 -3.91 -25.77 -5.63
CA ASP A 16 -3.24 -27.07 -5.61
C ASP A 16 -2.26 -27.26 -6.78
N ILE A 17 -2.31 -26.39 -7.82
CA ILE A 17 -1.29 -26.36 -8.88
C ILE A 17 -0.08 -25.58 -8.34
N ARG A 18 1.02 -26.29 -8.13
CA ARG A 18 2.23 -25.74 -7.51
C ARG A 18 3.43 -25.85 -8.45
N PHE A 19 4.22 -24.79 -8.52
CA PHE A 19 5.50 -24.84 -9.21
C PHE A 19 6.47 -25.75 -8.44
N ARG A 20 7.19 -26.60 -9.13
CA ARG A 20 8.18 -27.52 -8.54
C ARG A 20 9.42 -26.75 -8.12
N PRO A 21 9.78 -26.68 -6.81
CA PRO A 21 10.93 -25.89 -6.36
C PRO A 21 12.27 -26.31 -6.95
N ASP A 22 12.44 -27.58 -7.31
CA ASP A 22 13.64 -28.13 -7.95
C ASP A 22 13.81 -27.65 -9.40
N HIS A 23 12.75 -27.18 -10.05
CA HIS A 23 12.76 -26.57 -11.37
C HIS A 23 12.95 -25.04 -11.35
N SER A 24 13.14 -24.43 -10.17
CA SER A 24 13.31 -22.96 -10.06
C SER A 24 14.42 -22.44 -10.96
N LEU A 25 14.12 -21.39 -11.72
CA LEU A 25 15.13 -20.70 -12.55
C LEU A 25 16.29 -20.21 -11.65
N TRP A 26 17.52 -20.35 -12.13
CA TRP A 26 18.80 -20.02 -11.48
C TRP A 26 19.21 -20.94 -10.32
N ARG A 27 18.44 -21.96 -9.99
CA ARG A 27 18.80 -22.93 -8.94
C ARG A 27 20.10 -23.67 -9.27
N ALA A 28 20.23 -24.16 -10.49
CA ALA A 28 21.44 -24.84 -10.97
C ALA A 28 22.67 -23.91 -11.01
N ALA A 29 22.45 -22.61 -11.18
CA ALA A 29 23.51 -21.59 -11.14
C ALA A 29 23.98 -21.24 -9.73
N ARG A 30 23.37 -21.82 -8.69
CA ARG A 30 23.62 -21.51 -7.28
C ARG A 30 23.50 -20.00 -6.96
N SER A 31 22.62 -19.31 -7.68
CA SER A 31 22.30 -17.90 -7.42
C SER A 31 21.68 -17.75 -6.03
N PRO A 32 21.90 -16.63 -5.31
CA PRO A 32 21.12 -16.32 -4.13
C PRO A 32 19.61 -16.16 -4.45
N PHE A 33 19.28 -15.76 -5.68
CA PHE A 33 17.90 -15.63 -6.15
C PHE A 33 17.46 -16.87 -6.93
N GLU A 34 16.20 -17.26 -6.75
CA GLU A 34 15.51 -18.28 -7.53
C GLU A 34 14.16 -17.73 -7.99
N VAL A 35 13.71 -18.15 -9.20
CA VAL A 35 12.41 -17.69 -9.71
C VAL A 35 11.50 -18.88 -9.96
N GLN A 36 10.25 -18.73 -9.56
CA GLN A 36 9.16 -19.66 -9.83
C GLN A 36 8.04 -18.91 -10.56
N PHE A 37 7.26 -19.65 -11.33
CA PHE A 37 6.22 -19.09 -12.17
C PHE A 37 4.83 -19.50 -11.68
N PHE A 38 3.85 -18.60 -11.80
CA PHE A 38 2.46 -18.89 -11.48
C PHE A 38 1.76 -19.49 -12.67
N HIS A 39 0.97 -20.54 -12.39
CA HIS A 39 0.13 -21.17 -13.40
C HIS A 39 -1.10 -20.30 -13.69
N ARG A 40 -1.56 -20.31 -14.94
CA ARG A 40 -2.79 -19.63 -15.37
C ARG A 40 -4.03 -20.40 -14.92
N GLY A 41 -5.09 -19.70 -14.59
CA GLY A 41 -6.38 -20.26 -14.20
C GLY A 41 -7.23 -19.25 -13.47
N LEU A 42 -8.49 -19.57 -13.22
CA LEU A 42 -9.48 -18.77 -12.48
C LEU A 42 -9.47 -17.29 -12.93
N TYR A 43 -8.96 -16.36 -12.12
CA TYR A 43 -8.87 -14.93 -12.42
C TYR A 43 -7.66 -14.58 -13.30
N GLN A 44 -6.61 -15.41 -13.28
CA GLN A 44 -5.35 -15.19 -14.02
C GLN A 44 -5.43 -15.81 -15.42
N ARG A 45 -6.33 -15.28 -16.25
CA ARG A 45 -6.65 -15.87 -17.58
C ARG A 45 -5.70 -15.41 -18.68
N GLU A 46 -5.15 -14.22 -18.55
CA GLU A 46 -4.28 -13.64 -19.58
C GLU A 46 -2.83 -14.02 -19.33
N PRO A 47 -2.08 -14.43 -20.37
CA PRO A 47 -0.69 -14.82 -20.22
C PRO A 47 0.22 -13.61 -20.07
N VAL A 48 1.31 -13.78 -19.33
CA VAL A 48 2.51 -12.97 -19.42
C VAL A 48 3.63 -13.75 -20.08
N ARG A 49 4.43 -13.08 -20.92
CA ARG A 49 5.63 -13.66 -21.54
C ARG A 49 6.84 -13.40 -20.66
N LEU A 50 7.66 -14.40 -20.49
CA LEU A 50 8.85 -14.33 -19.65
C LEU A 50 10.12 -14.58 -20.46
N HIS A 51 11.15 -13.79 -20.18
CA HIS A 51 12.45 -13.90 -20.81
C HIS A 51 13.56 -13.81 -19.77
N GLU A 52 14.66 -14.45 -20.02
CA GLU A 52 15.89 -14.30 -19.27
C GLU A 52 16.87 -13.43 -20.08
N LEU A 53 17.44 -12.42 -19.42
CA LEU A 53 18.56 -11.63 -19.95
C LEU A 53 19.88 -12.21 -19.44
N THR A 54 20.75 -12.61 -20.37
CA THR A 54 22.08 -13.10 -20.09
C THR A 54 23.11 -12.29 -20.87
N PRO A 55 24.42 -12.37 -20.53
CA PRO A 55 25.47 -11.75 -21.37
C PRO A 55 25.47 -12.19 -22.81
N GLN A 56 24.89 -13.36 -23.11
CA GLN A 56 24.79 -13.93 -24.47
C GLN A 56 23.52 -13.47 -25.20
N GLY A 57 22.64 -12.76 -24.57
CA GLY A 57 21.40 -12.25 -25.16
C GLY A 57 20.14 -12.65 -24.41
N VAL A 58 19.01 -12.51 -25.07
CA VAL A 58 17.67 -12.78 -24.52
C VAL A 58 17.27 -14.22 -24.82
N ARG A 59 16.80 -14.93 -23.81
CA ARG A 59 16.25 -16.30 -23.95
C ARG A 59 14.78 -16.29 -23.50
N SER A 60 13.88 -16.76 -24.32
CA SER A 60 12.48 -16.99 -23.94
C SER A 60 12.37 -18.10 -22.90
N LEU A 61 11.44 -17.95 -21.97
CA LEU A 61 11.07 -18.92 -20.93
C LEU A 61 9.64 -19.39 -21.20
N PRO A 62 9.42 -20.34 -22.11
CA PRO A 62 8.09 -20.85 -22.42
C PRO A 62 7.51 -21.61 -21.22
N TYR A 63 6.20 -21.76 -21.20
CA TYR A 63 5.53 -22.62 -20.25
C TYR A 63 5.86 -24.10 -20.56
N ASP A 64 6.20 -24.84 -19.49
CA ASP A 64 6.34 -26.29 -19.51
C ASP A 64 5.51 -26.88 -18.37
N SER A 65 4.58 -27.77 -18.71
CA SER A 65 3.73 -28.42 -17.71
C SER A 65 4.51 -29.30 -16.74
N SER A 66 5.70 -29.77 -17.10
CA SER A 66 6.57 -30.56 -16.21
C SER A 66 7.14 -29.76 -15.05
N ASP A 67 7.11 -28.41 -15.14
CA ASP A 67 7.52 -27.50 -14.06
C ASP A 67 6.50 -27.44 -12.90
N TYR A 68 5.32 -28.05 -13.07
CA TYR A 68 4.24 -27.95 -12.10
C TYR A 68 3.84 -29.33 -11.55
N ASP A 69 3.40 -29.32 -10.32
CA ASP A 69 2.63 -30.37 -9.68
C ASP A 69 1.15 -29.93 -9.68
N PHE A 70 0.29 -30.79 -10.23
CA PHE A 70 -1.13 -30.49 -10.39
C PHE A 70 -1.98 -31.01 -9.22
N GLY A 71 -1.36 -31.61 -8.21
CA GLY A 71 -2.02 -32.09 -7.01
C GLY A 71 -3.13 -33.10 -7.34
N ALA A 72 -4.30 -32.89 -6.74
CA ALA A 72 -5.49 -33.74 -6.92
C ALA A 72 -6.30 -33.42 -8.19
N ASN A 73 -5.90 -32.45 -9.01
CA ASN A 73 -6.66 -32.06 -10.19
C ASN A 73 -6.59 -33.11 -11.30
N ALA A 74 -7.75 -33.54 -11.80
CA ALA A 74 -7.88 -34.48 -12.92
C ALA A 74 -7.65 -33.77 -14.26
N VAL A 75 -6.42 -33.42 -14.59
CA VAL A 75 -6.05 -32.67 -15.80
C VAL A 75 -5.06 -33.45 -16.66
N GLN A 76 -4.94 -33.09 -17.94
CA GLN A 76 -4.00 -33.69 -18.90
C GLN A 76 -3.06 -32.59 -19.44
N PRO A 77 -2.09 -32.15 -18.64
CA PRO A 77 -1.29 -30.97 -18.96
C PRO A 77 -0.41 -31.10 -20.20
N GLN A 78 -0.03 -32.32 -20.56
CA GLN A 78 0.81 -32.58 -21.74
C GLN A 78 0.12 -32.21 -23.07
N ALA A 79 -1.21 -32.09 -23.06
CA ALA A 79 -1.99 -31.72 -24.24
C ALA A 79 -2.09 -30.22 -24.50
N TRP A 80 -1.60 -29.36 -23.58
CA TRP A 80 -1.90 -27.92 -23.61
C TRP A 80 -0.92 -27.08 -24.45
N GLY A 81 0.30 -27.54 -24.69
CA GLY A 81 1.35 -26.75 -25.33
C GLY A 81 1.80 -25.58 -24.44
N ASP A 82 2.33 -24.53 -25.07
CA ASP A 82 2.76 -23.31 -24.33
C ASP A 82 1.56 -22.45 -23.95
N LEU A 83 1.20 -22.49 -22.70
CA LEU A 83 0.12 -21.65 -22.13
C LEU A 83 0.59 -20.23 -21.77
N GLY A 84 1.90 -19.97 -21.67
CA GLY A 84 2.45 -18.83 -20.96
C GLY A 84 2.20 -18.93 -19.45
N HIS A 85 2.63 -17.94 -18.71
CA HIS A 85 2.55 -17.90 -17.24
C HIS A 85 1.52 -16.86 -16.80
N ALA A 86 1.03 -16.94 -15.53
CA ALA A 86 0.18 -15.91 -14.94
C ALA A 86 1.00 -14.77 -14.33
N GLY A 87 2.23 -15.05 -13.94
CA GLY A 87 3.13 -14.14 -13.26
C GLY A 87 4.35 -14.88 -12.74
N LEU A 88 5.10 -14.23 -11.86
CA LEU A 88 6.32 -14.78 -11.29
C LEU A 88 6.50 -14.37 -9.83
N ARG A 89 7.28 -15.17 -9.09
CA ARG A 89 7.79 -14.85 -7.77
C ARG A 89 9.28 -15.12 -7.70
N ILE A 90 9.97 -14.25 -7.01
CA ILE A 90 11.41 -14.34 -6.79
C ILE A 90 11.65 -14.69 -5.33
N HIS A 91 12.47 -15.71 -5.11
CA HIS A 91 12.85 -16.21 -3.81
C HIS A 91 14.28 -15.78 -3.45
N TYR A 92 14.51 -15.56 -2.16
CA TYR A 92 15.82 -15.18 -1.59
C TYR A 92 15.92 -15.71 -0.15
N PRO A 93 17.11 -16.05 0.39
CA PRO A 93 17.27 -16.48 1.78
C PRO A 93 17.10 -15.31 2.76
N LEU A 94 15.86 -14.80 2.88
CA LEU A 94 15.52 -13.58 3.59
C LEU A 94 15.53 -13.76 5.11
N ASN A 95 15.04 -14.89 5.61
CA ASN A 95 14.93 -15.19 7.04
C ASN A 95 15.98 -16.19 7.52
N GLY A 96 16.73 -16.80 6.64
CA GLY A 96 17.77 -17.78 6.99
C GLY A 96 18.33 -18.48 5.77
N SER A 97 19.53 -19.07 5.92
CA SER A 97 20.27 -19.68 4.82
C SER A 97 19.72 -21.04 4.35
N GLN A 98 18.83 -21.66 5.13
CA GLN A 98 18.33 -23.03 4.86
C GLN A 98 17.17 -23.04 3.86
N TYR A 99 16.48 -21.92 3.71
CA TYR A 99 15.30 -21.79 2.87
C TYR A 99 15.31 -20.43 2.15
N LYS A 100 14.79 -20.40 0.94
CA LYS A 100 14.62 -19.16 0.18
C LYS A 100 13.15 -18.76 0.26
N ASP A 101 12.90 -17.73 1.06
CA ASP A 101 11.58 -17.14 1.23
C ASP A 101 11.13 -16.43 -0.04
N GLU A 102 9.85 -16.25 -0.23
CA GLU A 102 9.30 -15.33 -1.22
C GLU A 102 9.74 -13.90 -0.89
N LEU A 103 10.41 -13.25 -1.84
CA LEU A 103 10.92 -11.88 -1.71
C LEU A 103 10.01 -10.87 -2.39
N VAL A 104 9.64 -11.15 -3.64
CA VAL A 104 8.79 -10.29 -4.46
C VAL A 104 7.93 -11.12 -5.40
N VAL A 105 6.69 -10.68 -5.57
CA VAL A 105 5.69 -11.31 -6.45
C VAL A 105 5.18 -10.28 -7.45
N PHE A 106 5.06 -10.71 -8.72
CA PHE A 106 4.34 -10.01 -9.79
C PHE A 106 3.21 -10.92 -10.25
N LEU A 107 1.97 -10.58 -9.93
CA LEU A 107 0.80 -11.40 -10.26
C LEU A 107 -0.45 -10.53 -10.35
N GLY A 108 -1.16 -10.65 -11.48
CA GLY A 108 -2.40 -9.94 -11.76
C GLY A 108 -2.21 -8.48 -12.18
N ALA A 109 -2.75 -8.10 -13.31
CA ALA A 109 -2.63 -6.75 -13.88
C ALA A 109 -1.18 -6.22 -13.78
N SER A 110 -0.96 -5.10 -13.10
CA SER A 110 0.39 -4.57 -12.83
C SER A 110 0.75 -4.61 -11.34
N TYR A 111 0.11 -5.49 -10.57
CA TYR A 111 0.37 -5.63 -9.15
C TYR A 111 1.73 -6.28 -8.87
N PHE A 112 2.38 -5.76 -7.84
CA PHE A 112 3.54 -6.39 -7.23
C PHE A 112 3.57 -6.11 -5.72
N ARG A 113 4.20 -7.02 -4.97
CA ARG A 113 4.38 -6.90 -3.53
C ARG A 113 5.70 -7.53 -3.13
N ALA A 114 6.36 -6.97 -2.12
CA ALA A 114 7.62 -7.50 -1.61
C ALA A 114 7.62 -7.58 -0.08
N LEU A 115 8.55 -8.36 0.46
CA LEU A 115 8.69 -8.61 1.89
C LEU A 115 10.10 -8.29 2.35
N GLY A 116 10.22 -7.67 3.52
CA GLY A 116 11.45 -7.67 4.32
C GLY A 116 11.53 -8.91 5.22
N ALA A 117 12.65 -9.08 5.91
CA ALA A 117 12.83 -10.19 6.84
C ALA A 117 11.77 -10.16 7.97
N GLY A 118 11.19 -11.32 8.29
CA GLY A 118 10.16 -11.49 9.32
C GLY A 118 8.77 -11.00 8.96
N GLN A 119 8.55 -10.47 7.76
CA GLN A 119 7.26 -9.95 7.32
C GLN A 119 6.38 -11.04 6.68
N GLN A 120 5.09 -10.74 6.61
CA GLN A 120 4.07 -11.48 5.87
C GLN A 120 3.36 -10.55 4.88
N TYR A 121 2.73 -11.10 3.83
CA TYR A 121 2.05 -10.30 2.82
C TYR A 121 0.87 -9.51 3.40
N GLY A 122 0.80 -8.26 3.03
CA GLY A 122 -0.29 -7.34 3.25
C GLY A 122 -0.56 -6.54 1.98
N LEU A 123 -0.37 -5.23 2.03
CA LEU A 123 -0.61 -4.33 0.92
C LEU A 123 0.21 -4.67 -0.34
N SER A 124 -0.24 -4.14 -1.46
CA SER A 124 0.40 -4.26 -2.79
C SER A 124 0.74 -2.89 -3.36
N ALA A 125 1.65 -2.87 -4.33
CA ALA A 125 1.85 -1.77 -5.25
C ALA A 125 1.36 -2.14 -6.65
N ARG A 126 1.13 -1.14 -7.49
CA ARG A 126 0.80 -1.30 -8.93
C ARG A 126 1.81 -0.55 -9.79
N GLY A 127 1.95 -0.94 -11.06
CA GLY A 127 2.73 -0.15 -12.03
C GLY A 127 2.12 1.23 -12.28
N LEU A 128 0.83 1.28 -12.56
CA LEU A 128 0.10 2.50 -12.89
C LEU A 128 -1.38 2.35 -12.52
N ALA A 129 -2.04 3.45 -12.13
CA ALA A 129 -3.48 3.54 -11.97
C ALA A 129 -4.07 4.54 -12.96
N ILE A 130 -5.18 4.20 -13.60
CA ILE A 130 -5.87 5.09 -14.56
C ILE A 130 -7.34 5.14 -14.17
N ASP A 131 -7.83 6.36 -13.92
CA ASP A 131 -9.23 6.62 -13.58
C ASP A 131 -9.79 5.68 -12.50
N THR A 132 -9.00 5.40 -11.48
CA THR A 132 -9.48 4.66 -10.29
C THR A 132 -10.67 5.38 -9.67
N VAL A 133 -10.74 6.71 -9.90
CA VAL A 133 -11.87 7.55 -9.55
C VAL A 133 -12.16 8.49 -10.73
N GLY A 134 -13.45 8.60 -11.08
CA GLY A 134 -13.92 9.51 -12.14
C GLY A 134 -13.57 9.04 -13.55
N GLY A 135 -13.46 9.99 -14.47
CA GLY A 135 -13.09 9.73 -15.86
C GLY A 135 -14.05 8.81 -16.62
N ALA A 136 -13.51 8.03 -17.54
CA ALA A 136 -14.26 7.04 -18.34
C ALA A 136 -14.43 5.68 -17.64
N GLY A 137 -14.08 5.57 -16.39
CA GLY A 137 -14.05 4.33 -15.58
C GLY A 137 -12.64 3.79 -15.40
N GLU A 138 -12.45 3.02 -14.31
CA GLU A 138 -11.16 2.47 -13.94
C GLU A 138 -10.60 1.56 -15.02
N GLU A 139 -9.34 1.74 -15.34
CA GLU A 139 -8.57 0.90 -16.23
C GLU A 139 -7.40 0.30 -15.47
N PHE A 140 -7.19 -1.01 -15.63
CA PHE A 140 -6.12 -1.76 -15.00
C PHE A 140 -5.00 -2.04 -16.02
N PRO A 141 -3.97 -1.18 -16.14
CA PRO A 141 -2.79 -1.49 -16.94
C PRO A 141 -2.14 -2.79 -16.46
N ARG A 142 -1.62 -3.57 -17.42
CA ARG A 142 -1.09 -4.91 -17.14
C ARG A 142 0.37 -5.00 -17.56
N PHE A 143 1.15 -5.71 -16.75
CA PHE A 143 2.45 -6.21 -17.23
C PHE A 143 2.19 -7.42 -18.11
N THR A 144 2.56 -7.30 -19.40
CA THR A 144 2.33 -8.32 -20.41
C THR A 144 3.57 -9.13 -20.71
N GLU A 145 4.74 -8.60 -20.37
CA GLU A 145 6.02 -9.22 -20.69
C GLU A 145 7.08 -8.82 -19.65
N PHE A 146 7.92 -9.77 -19.23
CA PHE A 146 9.00 -9.54 -18.27
C PHE A 146 10.34 -10.06 -18.82
N TRP A 147 11.43 -9.36 -18.51
CA TRP A 147 12.79 -9.78 -18.74
C TRP A 147 13.53 -9.83 -17.41
N LEU A 148 13.96 -11.03 -17.03
CA LEU A 148 14.64 -11.33 -15.79
C LEU A 148 16.16 -11.29 -16.02
N GLN A 149 16.85 -10.31 -15.50
CA GLN A 149 18.30 -10.23 -15.63
C GLN A 149 18.94 -11.28 -14.73
N ARG A 150 19.70 -12.20 -15.32
CA ARG A 150 20.41 -13.25 -14.55
C ARG A 150 21.36 -12.58 -13.55
N PRO A 151 21.20 -12.81 -12.23
CA PRO A 151 22.10 -12.24 -11.25
C PRO A 151 23.44 -12.98 -11.22
N ALA A 152 24.51 -12.31 -10.79
CA ALA A 152 25.77 -12.94 -10.44
C ALA A 152 25.60 -13.83 -9.19
N ALA A 153 26.55 -14.73 -8.96
CA ALA A 153 26.49 -15.68 -7.85
C ALA A 153 26.52 -14.99 -6.44
N ASP A 154 27.10 -13.80 -6.37
CA ASP A 154 27.21 -12.97 -5.17
C ASP A 154 26.28 -11.75 -5.18
N ALA A 155 25.28 -11.74 -6.08
CA ALA A 155 24.41 -10.61 -6.26
C ALA A 155 23.60 -10.27 -4.98
N GLN A 156 23.57 -9.00 -4.62
CA GLN A 156 22.81 -8.47 -3.50
C GLN A 156 21.48 -7.84 -3.95
N ARG A 157 21.15 -7.94 -5.24
CA ARG A 157 19.93 -7.39 -5.84
C ARG A 157 19.58 -8.17 -7.09
N VAL A 158 18.30 -8.13 -7.44
CA VAL A 158 17.80 -8.68 -8.70
C VAL A 158 17.12 -7.57 -9.50
N VAL A 159 17.27 -7.64 -10.83
CA VAL A 159 16.69 -6.66 -11.77
C VAL A 159 15.68 -7.37 -12.66
N VAL A 160 14.52 -6.74 -12.78
CA VAL A 160 13.40 -7.17 -13.62
C VAL A 160 12.99 -6.01 -14.50
N TYR A 161 12.85 -6.22 -15.80
CA TYR A 161 12.21 -5.26 -16.70
C TYR A 161 10.82 -5.77 -17.03
N ALA A 162 9.88 -4.84 -17.28
CA ALA A 162 8.51 -5.17 -17.62
C ALA A 162 7.95 -4.22 -18.68
N LEU A 163 7.10 -4.76 -19.56
CA LEU A 163 6.28 -4.01 -20.49
C LEU A 163 4.88 -3.88 -19.92
N LEU A 164 4.43 -2.64 -19.72
CA LEU A 164 3.06 -2.31 -19.27
C LEU A 164 2.23 -1.94 -20.49
N GLU A 165 1.04 -2.53 -20.58
CA GLU A 165 0.09 -2.30 -21.66
C GLU A 165 -1.33 -2.08 -21.12
N SER A 166 -2.03 -1.12 -21.74
CA SER A 166 -3.46 -0.89 -21.53
C SER A 166 -4.06 -0.18 -22.74
N PRO A 167 -5.40 -0.05 -22.86
CA PRO A 167 -6.04 0.70 -23.94
C PRO A 167 -5.54 2.15 -24.06
N ARG A 168 -5.28 2.84 -22.92
CA ARG A 168 -4.95 4.27 -22.92
C ARG A 168 -3.49 4.58 -22.61
N ALA A 169 -2.68 3.60 -22.19
CA ALA A 169 -1.27 3.81 -21.89
C ALA A 169 -0.40 2.59 -22.24
N THR A 170 0.88 2.85 -22.47
CA THR A 170 1.93 1.82 -22.55
C THR A 170 3.16 2.32 -21.81
N GLY A 171 4.00 1.41 -21.30
CA GLY A 171 5.17 1.82 -20.55
C GLY A 171 6.22 0.73 -20.39
N ALA A 172 7.47 1.16 -20.28
CA ALA A 172 8.61 0.31 -19.93
C ALA A 172 9.02 0.57 -18.49
N TYR A 173 9.19 -0.49 -17.72
CA TYR A 173 9.53 -0.47 -16.31
C TYR A 173 10.82 -1.22 -16.05
N ARG A 174 11.63 -0.71 -15.11
CA ARG A 174 12.76 -1.40 -14.53
C ARG A 174 12.57 -1.44 -13.01
N PHE A 175 12.58 -2.63 -12.47
CA PHE A 175 12.54 -2.91 -11.04
C PHE A 175 13.91 -3.39 -10.58
N GLU A 176 14.45 -2.79 -9.54
CA GLU A 176 15.63 -3.27 -8.83
C GLU A 176 15.20 -3.61 -7.41
N VAL A 177 15.22 -4.89 -7.06
CA VAL A 177 14.78 -5.38 -5.74
C VAL A 177 16.00 -5.69 -4.90
N ILE A 178 16.13 -5.04 -3.76
CA ILE A 178 17.23 -5.12 -2.81
C ILE A 178 16.69 -5.75 -1.53
N PRO A 179 16.99 -7.04 -1.26
CA PRO A 179 16.53 -7.73 -0.05
C PRO A 179 17.14 -7.13 1.23
N GLY A 180 16.41 -7.21 2.33
CA GLY A 180 16.91 -6.80 3.63
C GLY A 180 15.87 -6.93 4.74
N ALA A 181 16.20 -6.44 5.94
CA ALA A 181 15.21 -6.26 7.01
C ALA A 181 14.04 -5.37 6.53
N GLN A 182 14.37 -4.39 5.71
CA GLN A 182 13.45 -3.65 4.84
C GLN A 182 13.88 -3.95 3.40
N THR A 183 13.07 -4.67 2.67
CA THR A 183 13.29 -4.80 1.23
C THR A 183 12.98 -3.48 0.55
N VAL A 184 13.83 -3.07 -0.39
CA VAL A 184 13.64 -1.86 -1.19
C VAL A 184 13.41 -2.25 -2.65
N THR A 185 12.35 -1.75 -3.23
CA THR A 185 12.08 -1.86 -4.67
C THR A 185 12.29 -0.49 -5.32
N ARG A 186 13.34 -0.34 -6.13
CA ARG A 186 13.57 0.85 -6.96
C ARG A 186 12.87 0.66 -8.28
N VAL A 187 12.03 1.61 -8.65
CA VAL A 187 11.27 1.61 -9.90
C VAL A 187 11.71 2.78 -10.76
N GLN A 188 12.00 2.49 -12.02
CA GLN A 188 12.17 3.48 -13.08
C GLN A 188 11.18 3.15 -14.19
N ALA A 189 10.44 4.14 -14.65
CA ALA A 189 9.42 3.94 -15.66
C ALA A 189 9.43 5.06 -16.69
N ARG A 190 9.12 4.68 -17.93
CA ARG A 190 8.76 5.57 -19.01
C ARG A 190 7.41 5.17 -19.56
N VAL A 191 6.43 6.04 -19.41
CA VAL A 191 5.04 5.81 -19.80
C VAL A 191 4.64 6.77 -20.92
N PHE A 192 3.83 6.28 -21.85
CA PHE A 192 3.24 7.06 -22.93
C PHE A 192 1.72 6.93 -22.90
N LEU A 193 1.02 8.05 -22.95
CA LEU A 193 -0.44 8.06 -23.15
C LEU A 193 -0.74 7.86 -24.63
N ARG A 194 -1.70 7.00 -24.96
CA ARG A 194 -2.06 6.70 -26.36
C ARG A 194 -2.91 7.82 -26.95
N ALA A 195 -2.63 8.19 -28.20
CA ALA A 195 -3.45 9.13 -28.95
C ALA A 195 -4.78 8.52 -29.37
N GLY A 196 -5.81 9.35 -29.55
CA GLY A 196 -7.12 8.95 -30.07
C GLY A 196 -7.97 8.12 -29.11
N GLN A 197 -7.60 8.04 -27.85
CA GLN A 197 -8.36 7.37 -26.78
C GLN A 197 -9.15 8.38 -25.95
N ALA A 198 -10.09 7.90 -25.13
CA ALA A 198 -10.79 8.72 -24.15
C ALA A 198 -9.80 9.42 -23.20
N PRO A 199 -10.04 10.71 -22.86
CA PRO A 199 -9.18 11.43 -21.94
C PRO A 199 -9.04 10.71 -20.60
N ILE A 200 -7.83 10.76 -20.03
CA ILE A 200 -7.55 10.29 -18.68
C ILE A 200 -7.81 11.46 -17.73
N ALA A 201 -8.71 11.29 -16.79
CA ALA A 201 -8.98 12.29 -15.76
C ALA A 201 -7.98 12.18 -14.60
N THR A 202 -7.60 10.95 -14.22
CA THR A 202 -6.68 10.68 -13.12
C THR A 202 -5.64 9.65 -13.54
N LEU A 203 -4.36 10.07 -13.51
CA LEU A 203 -3.21 9.18 -13.70
C LEU A 203 -2.48 9.04 -12.37
N GLY A 204 -2.57 7.86 -11.76
CA GLY A 204 -1.93 7.56 -10.50
C GLY A 204 -0.54 6.94 -10.69
N ILE A 205 0.49 7.62 -10.17
CA ILE A 205 1.88 7.16 -10.15
C ILE A 205 2.18 6.52 -8.81
N ALA A 206 2.95 5.42 -8.82
CA ALA A 206 3.33 4.63 -7.65
C ALA A 206 2.11 4.23 -6.78
N PRO A 207 1.06 3.62 -7.35
CA PRO A 207 -0.12 3.27 -6.60
C PRO A 207 0.17 2.20 -5.56
N LEU A 208 -0.40 2.40 -4.36
CA LEU A 208 -0.45 1.42 -3.28
C LEU A 208 -1.90 0.98 -3.08
N THR A 209 -2.11 -0.29 -2.82
CA THR A 209 -3.44 -0.87 -2.57
C THR A 209 -3.39 -1.67 -1.27
N SER A 210 -4.35 -1.45 -0.39
CA SER A 210 -4.38 -2.02 0.95
C SER A 210 -5.81 -2.34 1.40
N MET A 211 -5.92 -2.98 2.55
CA MET A 211 -7.19 -3.30 3.21
C MET A 211 -7.26 -2.62 4.58
N PHE A 212 -8.41 -2.00 4.86
CA PHE A 212 -8.81 -1.52 6.17
C PHE A 212 -10.27 -1.92 6.43
N PHE A 213 -10.49 -2.81 7.39
CA PHE A 213 -11.81 -3.30 7.76
C PHE A 213 -12.31 -2.67 9.05
N SER A 214 -11.48 -2.68 10.09
CA SER A 214 -11.73 -2.05 11.39
C SER A 214 -10.41 -1.66 12.06
N GLY A 215 -10.47 -0.70 12.96
CA GLY A 215 -9.32 -0.24 13.74
C GLY A 215 -9.77 0.52 14.98
N GLU A 216 -8.82 1.03 15.75
CA GLU A 216 -9.09 1.74 17.01
C GLU A 216 -9.95 3.00 16.85
N ASN A 217 -9.93 3.61 15.65
CA ASN A 217 -10.76 4.76 15.26
C ASN A 217 -12.14 4.34 14.74
N GLN A 218 -12.31 3.06 14.39
CA GLN A 218 -13.56 2.48 13.89
C GLN A 218 -13.68 1.03 14.35
N PRO A 219 -13.85 0.77 15.65
CA PRO A 219 -13.96 -0.58 16.19
C PRO A 219 -15.23 -1.27 15.71
N ARG A 220 -15.16 -2.59 15.54
CA ARG A 220 -16.28 -3.41 15.10
C ARG A 220 -16.89 -4.17 16.29
N PRO A 221 -18.11 -3.86 16.70
CA PRO A 221 -18.78 -4.61 17.75
C PRO A 221 -18.99 -6.08 17.35
N GLY A 222 -18.65 -7.00 18.24
CA GLY A 222 -18.84 -8.45 18.04
C GLY A 222 -17.66 -9.18 17.39
N ASP A 223 -16.64 -8.49 16.89
CA ASP A 223 -15.36 -9.09 16.54
C ASP A 223 -14.48 -9.15 17.81
N PHE A 224 -13.82 -10.28 18.07
CA PHE A 224 -12.88 -10.39 19.20
C PHE A 224 -11.55 -9.68 18.92
N ARG A 225 -11.22 -9.47 17.64
CA ARG A 225 -10.03 -8.79 17.19
C ARG A 225 -10.23 -7.27 17.32
N PRO A 226 -9.37 -6.58 18.07
CA PRO A 226 -9.51 -5.12 18.20
C PRO A 226 -9.41 -4.39 16.86
N GLU A 227 -8.52 -4.86 15.98
CA GLU A 227 -8.22 -4.26 14.70
C GLU A 227 -8.03 -5.31 13.59
N VAL A 228 -8.44 -4.97 12.38
CA VAL A 228 -8.29 -5.83 11.19
C VAL A 228 -7.95 -4.94 10.00
N HIS A 229 -6.66 -4.83 9.66
CA HIS A 229 -6.18 -4.02 8.55
C HIS A 229 -4.74 -4.34 8.14
N ASP A 230 -4.41 -4.11 6.87
CA ASP A 230 -3.06 -4.18 6.32
C ASP A 230 -2.29 -2.86 6.51
N SER A 231 -3.03 -1.78 6.60
CA SER A 231 -2.52 -0.44 6.88
C SER A 231 -3.52 0.30 7.76
N ASP A 232 -3.03 1.10 8.69
CA ASP A 232 -3.84 1.90 9.60
C ASP A 232 -3.97 3.36 9.17
N GLY A 233 -3.09 3.85 8.28
CA GLY A 233 -3.14 5.23 7.82
C GLY A 233 -2.28 5.55 6.61
N LEU A 234 -2.60 6.69 5.99
CA LEU A 234 -1.78 7.33 4.97
C LEU A 234 -0.87 8.37 5.64
N ALA A 235 0.43 8.26 5.41
CA ALA A 235 1.41 9.29 5.76
C ALA A 235 1.86 10.04 4.49
N ILE A 236 2.04 11.36 4.59
CA ILE A 236 2.57 12.22 3.52
C ILE A 236 3.66 13.12 4.10
N ALA A 237 4.80 13.22 3.44
CA ALA A 237 5.84 14.19 3.73
C ALA A 237 5.98 15.18 2.58
N SER A 238 5.85 16.47 2.86
CA SER A 238 5.96 17.54 1.88
C SER A 238 7.31 18.27 1.93
N GLY A 239 7.63 19.00 0.88
CA GLY A 239 8.88 19.71 0.75
C GLY A 239 9.03 20.91 1.66
N ASP A 240 7.95 21.51 2.14
CA ASP A 240 7.90 22.58 3.14
C ASP A 240 8.11 22.11 4.58
N GLY A 241 8.23 20.78 4.77
CA GLY A 241 8.52 20.17 6.06
C GLY A 241 7.27 19.64 6.79
N GLU A 242 6.07 19.84 6.26
CA GLU A 242 4.88 19.26 6.85
C GLU A 242 4.87 17.74 6.67
N TRP A 243 4.51 17.04 7.74
CA TRP A 243 4.12 15.63 7.74
C TRP A 243 2.64 15.56 8.10
N LEU A 244 1.91 14.77 7.33
CA LEU A 244 0.48 14.55 7.51
C LEU A 244 0.22 13.09 7.80
N TRP A 245 -0.65 12.82 8.75
CA TRP A 245 -1.17 11.50 9.07
C TRP A 245 -2.70 11.47 8.92
N ARG A 246 -3.20 10.62 8.04
CA ARG A 246 -4.62 10.39 7.81
C ARG A 246 -4.96 8.95 8.19
N PRO A 247 -5.57 8.68 9.35
CA PRO A 247 -6.09 7.36 9.70
C PRO A 247 -7.09 6.88 8.67
N LEU A 248 -7.03 5.59 8.33
CA LEU A 248 -7.96 4.98 7.38
C LEU A 248 -9.33 4.72 8.01
N GLN A 249 -10.32 4.56 7.15
CA GLN A 249 -11.69 4.23 7.52
C GLN A 249 -12.26 3.22 6.52
N ASN A 250 -13.24 2.44 6.95
CA ASN A 250 -14.12 1.67 6.10
C ASN A 250 -15.46 2.42 5.96
N PRO A 251 -15.61 3.29 4.96
CA PRO A 251 -16.75 4.18 4.85
C PRO A 251 -17.97 3.43 4.30
N VAL A 252 -19.18 3.84 4.66
CA VAL A 252 -20.42 3.29 4.07
C VAL A 252 -20.55 3.63 2.58
N ARG A 253 -20.03 4.79 2.18
CA ARG A 253 -19.95 5.25 0.78
C ARG A 253 -18.51 5.58 0.46
N SER A 254 -18.08 5.23 -0.75
CA SER A 254 -16.71 5.50 -1.23
C SER A 254 -16.34 6.97 -1.05
N THR A 255 -15.14 7.21 -0.58
CA THR A 255 -14.58 8.54 -0.35
C THR A 255 -13.29 8.73 -1.13
N VAL A 256 -13.07 9.95 -1.59
CA VAL A 256 -11.81 10.39 -2.21
C VAL A 256 -11.34 11.62 -1.48
N ASN A 257 -10.13 11.56 -0.95
CA ASN A 257 -9.46 12.71 -0.36
C ASN A 257 -8.23 13.06 -1.18
N SER A 258 -8.04 14.34 -1.44
CA SER A 258 -6.93 14.87 -2.23
C SER A 258 -6.08 15.80 -1.37
N PHE A 259 -4.79 15.52 -1.29
CA PHE A 259 -3.82 16.31 -0.54
C PHE A 259 -2.86 16.97 -1.52
N ALA A 260 -3.05 18.27 -1.77
CA ALA A 260 -2.20 19.04 -2.67
C ALA A 260 -0.80 19.22 -2.07
N VAL A 261 0.23 18.95 -2.86
CA VAL A 261 1.64 19.06 -2.46
C VAL A 261 2.43 19.71 -3.59
N GLN A 262 3.19 20.77 -3.27
CA GLN A 262 4.03 21.45 -4.27
C GLN A 262 5.29 20.67 -4.57
N GLN A 263 5.87 20.03 -3.57
CA GLN A 263 7.05 19.19 -3.68
C GLN A 263 6.87 17.96 -2.79
N LEU A 264 6.67 16.80 -3.38
CA LEU A 264 6.49 15.55 -2.64
C LEU A 264 7.86 15.01 -2.17
N ARG A 265 8.01 14.77 -0.85
CA ARG A 265 9.15 14.06 -0.26
C ARG A 265 8.88 12.57 -0.13
N GLY A 266 7.64 12.20 0.06
CA GLY A 266 7.20 10.82 0.11
C GLY A 266 5.76 10.67 0.60
N PHE A 267 5.19 9.50 0.36
CA PHE A 267 3.92 9.09 0.92
C PHE A 267 3.90 7.57 1.12
N GLY A 268 3.00 7.10 1.97
CA GLY A 268 2.89 5.66 2.17
C GLY A 268 1.64 5.24 2.92
N LEU A 269 1.20 4.03 2.66
CA LEU A 269 0.23 3.32 3.47
C LEU A 269 1.00 2.59 4.58
N MET A 270 0.79 3.03 5.82
CA MET A 270 1.59 2.64 6.97
C MET A 270 0.81 1.68 7.85
N GLN A 271 1.53 0.72 8.46
CA GLN A 271 1.03 -0.16 9.51
C GLN A 271 1.80 0.18 10.78
N ARG A 272 1.28 1.14 11.56
CA ARG A 272 1.96 1.67 12.76
C ARG A 272 1.80 0.77 13.97
N ASP A 273 0.66 0.09 14.08
CA ASP A 273 0.42 -0.90 15.11
C ASP A 273 1.16 -2.20 14.81
N ARG A 274 2.14 -2.52 15.66
CA ARG A 274 3.06 -3.65 15.46
C ARG A 274 2.96 -4.68 16.57
N ALA A 275 2.04 -4.50 17.52
CA ALA A 275 1.84 -5.43 18.60
C ALA A 275 0.80 -6.50 18.22
N PHE A 276 1.08 -7.77 18.51
CA PHE A 276 0.08 -8.84 18.35
C PHE A 276 -1.23 -8.53 19.11
N ALA A 277 -1.11 -7.84 20.25
CA ALA A 277 -2.26 -7.46 21.08
C ALA A 277 -3.27 -6.55 20.35
N SER A 278 -2.85 -5.77 19.35
CA SER A 278 -3.73 -4.94 18.55
C SER A 278 -4.63 -5.75 17.62
N TYR A 279 -4.25 -6.97 17.26
CA TYR A 279 -4.97 -7.78 16.26
C TYR A 279 -5.52 -9.10 16.80
N GLN A 280 -4.80 -9.79 17.69
CA GLN A 280 -5.17 -11.10 18.25
C GLN A 280 -5.41 -12.20 17.19
N ASP A 281 -4.85 -12.04 15.99
CA ASP A 281 -5.06 -12.96 14.87
C ASP A 281 -3.78 -13.77 14.60
N VAL A 282 -3.79 -15.06 14.97
CA VAL A 282 -2.64 -15.96 14.82
C VAL A 282 -2.43 -16.44 13.39
N GLU A 283 -3.44 -16.32 12.52
CA GLU A 283 -3.38 -16.77 11.12
C GLU A 283 -2.97 -15.63 10.21
N ALA A 284 -3.68 -14.51 10.26
CA ALA A 284 -3.45 -13.35 9.39
C ALA A 284 -2.19 -12.56 9.78
N ARG A 285 -1.79 -12.57 11.08
CA ARG A 285 -0.57 -11.94 11.60
C ARG A 285 -0.39 -10.51 11.08
N TYR A 286 -1.43 -9.68 11.21
CA TYR A 286 -1.45 -8.30 10.72
C TYR A 286 -0.29 -7.44 11.22
N GLU A 287 0.18 -7.69 12.46
CA GLU A 287 1.35 -7.02 13.03
C GLU A 287 2.66 -7.25 12.25
N ARG A 288 2.70 -8.29 11.39
CA ARG A 288 3.85 -8.62 10.54
C ARG A 288 3.74 -8.08 9.12
N ARG A 289 2.58 -7.52 8.75
CA ARG A 289 2.38 -6.98 7.41
C ARG A 289 3.16 -5.68 7.23
N PRO A 290 3.84 -5.45 6.09
CA PRO A 290 4.69 -4.28 5.91
C PRO A 290 3.89 -2.99 5.78
N ALA A 291 4.48 -1.88 6.20
CA ALA A 291 4.16 -0.56 5.67
C ALA A 291 4.88 -0.39 4.32
N ALA A 292 4.31 0.37 3.39
CA ALA A 292 4.96 0.72 2.14
C ALA A 292 5.16 2.24 2.07
N TRP A 293 6.42 2.67 2.04
CA TRP A 293 6.78 4.08 1.88
C TRP A 293 7.36 4.34 0.51
N VAL A 294 6.70 5.19 -0.27
CA VAL A 294 7.13 5.65 -1.59
C VAL A 294 7.95 6.92 -1.43
N ARG A 295 9.17 6.92 -1.95
CA ARG A 295 10.04 8.09 -2.03
C ARG A 295 10.37 8.42 -3.48
N PRO A 296 9.99 9.58 -4.01
CA PRO A 296 10.42 10.04 -5.33
C PRO A 296 11.93 10.06 -5.48
N LEU A 297 12.43 9.66 -6.64
CA LEU A 297 13.80 9.83 -7.07
C LEU A 297 13.83 10.92 -8.14
N GLY A 298 14.24 12.12 -7.74
CA GLY A 298 14.10 13.34 -8.53
C GLY A 298 12.87 14.16 -8.14
N ASP A 299 12.62 15.22 -8.89
CA ASP A 299 11.49 16.11 -8.67
C ASP A 299 10.29 15.67 -9.52
N TRP A 300 9.16 15.40 -8.85
CA TRP A 300 7.89 15.06 -9.52
C TRP A 300 7.01 16.29 -9.79
N GLY A 301 7.48 17.48 -9.37
CA GLY A 301 6.75 18.74 -9.50
C GLY A 301 5.53 18.83 -8.59
N PRO A 302 4.66 19.83 -8.84
CA PRO A 302 3.40 19.98 -8.11
C PRO A 302 2.39 18.91 -8.50
N GLY A 303 1.56 18.53 -7.53
CA GLY A 303 0.51 17.54 -7.74
C GLY A 303 -0.26 17.30 -6.44
N ARG A 304 -0.79 16.10 -6.29
CA ARG A 304 -1.52 15.70 -5.09
C ARG A 304 -1.37 14.21 -4.80
N VAL A 305 -1.40 13.84 -3.55
CA VAL A 305 -1.66 12.47 -3.16
C VAL A 305 -3.18 12.28 -3.06
N GLU A 306 -3.71 11.29 -3.74
CA GLU A 306 -5.11 10.87 -3.60
C GLU A 306 -5.21 9.64 -2.73
N LEU A 307 -6.21 9.62 -1.86
CA LEU A 307 -6.62 8.49 -1.04
C LEU A 307 -8.07 8.14 -1.38
N LEU A 308 -8.26 6.98 -1.99
CA LEU A 308 -9.56 6.37 -2.23
C LEU A 308 -9.82 5.33 -1.15
N GLN A 309 -10.99 5.38 -0.52
CA GLN A 309 -11.46 4.37 0.42
C GLN A 309 -12.84 3.89 -0.04
N LEU A 310 -12.97 2.60 -0.27
CA LEU A 310 -14.19 1.91 -0.67
C LEU A 310 -14.82 1.24 0.55
N HIS A 311 -16.12 0.96 0.48
CA HIS A 311 -16.74 0.08 1.46
C HIS A 311 -16.31 -1.37 1.23
N THR A 312 -15.92 -2.05 2.31
CA THR A 312 -15.73 -3.51 2.29
C THR A 312 -16.62 -4.19 3.33
N PRO A 313 -17.31 -5.29 2.99
CA PRO A 313 -18.11 -6.04 3.94
C PRO A 313 -17.27 -6.93 4.86
N ASP A 314 -16.02 -7.24 4.46
CA ASP A 314 -15.12 -8.15 5.16
C ASP A 314 -13.64 -7.83 4.82
N GLU A 315 -12.72 -8.59 5.40
CA GLU A 315 -11.27 -8.42 5.27
C GLU A 315 -10.64 -9.03 4.01
N THR A 316 -11.44 -9.65 3.14
CA THR A 316 -10.92 -10.36 1.95
C THR A 316 -10.72 -9.46 0.74
N HIS A 317 -11.17 -8.20 0.81
CA HIS A 317 -11.14 -7.26 -0.29
C HIS A 317 -10.26 -6.05 0.04
N ASP A 318 -9.31 -5.77 -0.82
CA ASP A 318 -8.59 -4.51 -0.80
C ASP A 318 -9.58 -3.35 -1.06
N ASN A 319 -9.65 -2.40 -0.13
CA ASN A 319 -10.61 -1.29 -0.20
C ASN A 319 -9.95 0.09 -0.09
N VAL A 320 -8.64 0.14 -0.08
CA VAL A 320 -7.87 1.39 0.05
C VAL A 320 -6.88 1.49 -1.10
N VAL A 321 -6.85 2.65 -1.77
CA VAL A 321 -5.84 2.97 -2.80
C VAL A 321 -5.27 4.35 -2.54
N ALA A 322 -3.95 4.47 -2.59
CA ALA A 322 -3.26 5.76 -2.53
C ALA A 322 -2.26 5.88 -3.66
N TYR A 323 -2.16 7.06 -4.30
CA TYR A 323 -1.24 7.32 -5.40
C TYR A 323 -0.94 8.81 -5.55
N TRP A 324 0.15 9.11 -6.24
CA TRP A 324 0.48 10.46 -6.66
C TRP A 324 -0.17 10.80 -7.99
N VAL A 325 -0.78 11.98 -8.10
CA VAL A 325 -1.35 12.52 -9.33
C VAL A 325 -0.61 13.82 -9.69
N PRO A 326 0.11 13.87 -10.82
CA PRO A 326 0.78 15.09 -11.26
C PRO A 326 -0.24 16.18 -11.60
N ALA A 327 0.11 17.46 -11.35
CA ALA A 327 -0.77 18.58 -11.65
C ALA A 327 -1.08 18.71 -13.15
N GLN A 328 -0.17 18.24 -13.99
CA GLN A 328 -0.33 18.25 -15.45
C GLN A 328 0.03 16.89 -16.03
N LEU A 329 -0.84 16.38 -16.90
CA LEU A 329 -0.56 15.16 -17.65
C LEU A 329 0.28 15.50 -18.89
N PRO A 330 1.16 14.59 -19.34
CA PRO A 330 1.86 14.75 -20.60
C PRO A 330 0.88 14.74 -21.78
N ALA A 331 1.25 15.39 -22.87
CA ALA A 331 0.52 15.25 -24.13
C ALA A 331 0.56 13.77 -24.58
N PRO A 332 -0.45 13.28 -25.31
CA PRO A 332 -0.39 11.95 -25.91
C PRO A 332 0.90 11.74 -26.70
N LEU A 333 1.51 10.58 -26.58
CA LEU A 333 2.78 10.17 -27.17
C LEU A 333 4.03 10.90 -26.64
N ALA A 334 3.88 11.89 -25.75
CA ALA A 334 5.02 12.45 -25.05
C ALA A 334 5.43 11.52 -23.89
N PRO A 335 6.75 11.33 -23.64
CA PRO A 335 7.19 10.49 -22.55
C PRO A 335 6.90 11.13 -21.19
N LEU A 336 6.43 10.31 -20.26
CA LEU A 336 6.39 10.59 -18.83
C LEU A 336 7.41 9.70 -18.14
N ASP A 337 8.51 10.29 -17.73
CA ASP A 337 9.56 9.59 -16.99
C ASP A 337 9.38 9.82 -15.48
N PHE A 338 9.44 8.75 -14.70
CA PHE A 338 9.46 8.86 -13.26
C PHE A 338 10.27 7.72 -12.62
N ALA A 339 10.82 8.02 -11.46
CA ALA A 339 11.54 7.03 -10.67
C ALA A 339 11.20 7.21 -9.18
N TYR A 340 11.19 6.10 -8.46
CA TYR A 340 10.91 6.09 -7.02
C TYR A 340 11.48 4.83 -6.36
N GLU A 341 11.54 4.88 -5.03
CA GLU A 341 11.77 3.70 -4.20
C GLU A 341 10.51 3.40 -3.41
N ILE A 342 10.19 2.12 -3.24
CA ILE A 342 9.27 1.63 -2.21
C ILE A 342 10.10 0.90 -1.16
N ALA A 343 10.06 1.38 0.07
CA ALA A 343 10.59 0.66 1.22
C ALA A 343 9.47 -0.13 1.88
N TRP A 344 9.62 -1.46 1.92
CA TRP A 344 8.67 -2.39 2.57
C TRP A 344 9.10 -2.57 4.02
N GLN A 345 8.51 -1.76 4.90
CA GLN A 345 9.00 -1.50 6.25
C GLN A 345 8.29 -2.37 7.29
N GLY A 346 9.07 -2.91 8.21
CA GLY A 346 8.58 -3.55 9.43
C GLY A 346 8.52 -2.56 10.61
N ASP A 347 9.17 -2.91 11.72
CA ASP A 347 9.14 -2.09 12.95
C ASP A 347 9.86 -0.74 12.79
N ARG A 348 10.87 -0.68 11.93
CA ARG A 348 11.55 0.57 11.61
C ARG A 348 10.87 1.21 10.41
N GLN A 349 10.07 2.23 10.68
CA GLN A 349 9.32 2.94 9.66
C GLN A 349 9.89 4.34 9.42
N GLN A 350 9.61 4.87 8.23
CA GLN A 350 9.82 6.29 7.98
C GLN A 350 8.86 7.09 8.85
N THR A 351 9.41 8.02 9.61
CA THR A 351 8.67 8.84 10.58
C THR A 351 9.01 10.32 10.42
N PRO A 352 8.14 11.24 10.85
CA PRO A 352 8.48 12.64 10.93
C PRO A 352 9.70 12.86 11.86
N PRO A 353 10.49 13.91 11.63
CA PRO A 353 11.64 14.23 12.49
C PRO A 353 11.23 14.70 13.89
N GLY A 354 10.01 15.21 14.05
CA GLY A 354 9.42 15.59 15.32
C GLY A 354 8.74 14.41 16.03
N SER A 355 7.49 14.62 16.41
CA SER A 355 6.67 13.56 17.03
C SER A 355 5.53 13.15 16.11
N ARG A 356 4.99 11.95 16.32
CA ARG A 356 3.93 11.37 15.51
C ARG A 356 2.74 10.95 16.34
N VAL A 357 1.60 10.81 15.69
CA VAL A 357 0.43 10.13 16.24
C VAL A 357 0.76 8.66 16.42
N THR A 358 0.58 8.15 17.60
CA THR A 358 0.77 6.72 17.92
C THR A 358 -0.55 6.01 18.10
N GLN A 359 -1.61 6.73 18.45
CA GLN A 359 -2.96 6.20 18.64
C GLN A 359 -3.98 7.25 18.22
N SER A 360 -5.05 6.80 17.56
CA SER A 360 -6.14 7.67 17.11
C SER A 360 -7.49 6.98 17.35
N ARG A 361 -8.13 7.26 18.49
CA ARG A 361 -9.40 6.64 18.87
C ARG A 361 -10.56 7.60 18.65
N ARG A 362 -11.68 7.05 18.23
CA ARG A 362 -12.94 7.77 18.07
C ARG A 362 -13.98 7.16 19.00
N GLY A 363 -14.75 8.02 19.65
CA GLY A 363 -15.86 7.61 20.52
C GLY A 363 -16.04 8.56 21.69
N MET A 364 -17.10 8.34 22.43
CA MET A 364 -17.41 9.10 23.66
C MET A 364 -17.04 8.24 24.86
N GLY A 365 -16.16 8.75 25.72
CA GLY A 365 -15.94 8.20 27.05
C GLY A 365 -17.15 8.42 27.98
N TYR A 366 -16.93 8.25 29.29
CA TYR A 366 -17.96 8.62 30.25
C TYR A 366 -18.31 10.10 30.10
N THR A 367 -19.61 10.42 30.03
CA THR A 367 -20.13 11.77 29.96
C THR A 367 -21.43 11.87 30.74
N ARG A 368 -21.69 13.07 31.29
CA ARG A 368 -22.98 13.42 31.93
C ARG A 368 -23.98 14.03 30.94
N LEU A 369 -23.57 14.21 29.68
CA LEU A 369 -24.44 14.76 28.64
C LEU A 369 -25.47 13.72 28.20
N THR A 370 -26.67 14.18 27.89
CA THR A 370 -27.73 13.33 27.36
C THR A 370 -27.48 12.98 25.88
N PRO A 371 -28.11 11.93 25.34
CA PRO A 371 -28.01 11.62 23.91
C PRO A 371 -28.39 12.79 23.00
N LEU A 372 -29.32 13.63 23.39
CA LEU A 372 -29.73 14.81 22.61
C LEU A 372 -28.61 15.87 22.59
N GLU A 373 -27.95 16.11 23.70
CA GLU A 373 -26.83 17.05 23.82
C GLU A 373 -25.60 16.53 23.05
N LEU A 374 -25.47 15.22 22.88
CA LEU A 374 -24.40 14.59 22.13
C LEU A 374 -24.69 14.48 20.64
N SER A 375 -25.91 14.80 20.20
CA SER A 375 -26.29 14.66 18.79
C SER A 375 -25.36 15.48 17.87
N GLY A 376 -24.81 14.82 16.86
CA GLY A 376 -23.87 15.42 15.92
C GLY A 376 -22.47 15.71 16.50
N GLN A 377 -22.20 15.31 17.75
CA GLN A 377 -20.86 15.44 18.34
C GLN A 377 -20.03 14.20 18.11
N VAL A 378 -18.73 14.40 17.85
CA VAL A 378 -17.73 13.34 17.76
C VAL A 378 -16.55 13.71 18.65
N GLN A 379 -16.06 12.74 19.41
CA GLN A 379 -14.84 12.89 20.19
C GLN A 379 -13.72 12.04 19.62
N TYR A 380 -12.53 12.62 19.56
CA TYR A 380 -11.29 11.93 19.27
C TYR A 380 -10.36 12.00 20.48
N VAL A 381 -9.60 10.93 20.65
CA VAL A 381 -8.52 10.85 21.64
C VAL A 381 -7.27 10.41 20.88
N LEU A 382 -6.31 11.34 20.78
CA LEU A 382 -5.09 11.16 20.01
C LEU A 382 -3.89 11.11 20.96
N ASP A 383 -3.01 10.14 20.81
CA ASP A 383 -1.74 10.09 21.54
C ASP A 383 -0.59 10.41 20.57
N PHE A 384 0.29 11.31 21.00
CA PHE A 384 1.47 11.74 20.24
C PHE A 384 2.74 11.39 21.01
N ALA A 385 3.72 10.83 20.35
CA ALA A 385 5.02 10.51 20.94
C ALA A 385 6.16 10.73 19.93
N GLY A 386 7.35 10.99 20.44
CA GLY A 386 8.56 11.13 19.65
C GLY A 386 9.51 12.18 20.17
N PRO A 387 10.68 12.31 19.51
CA PRO A 387 11.82 13.03 20.04
C PRO A 387 11.56 14.51 20.35
N ALA A 388 10.68 15.18 19.61
CA ALA A 388 10.40 16.60 19.90
C ALA A 388 9.61 16.79 21.20
N LEU A 389 8.71 15.88 21.53
CA LEU A 389 7.98 15.87 22.80
C LEU A 389 8.87 15.37 23.95
N ASP A 390 9.72 14.38 23.70
CA ASP A 390 10.61 13.79 24.69
C ASP A 390 11.69 14.78 25.16
N ALA A 391 12.08 15.73 24.31
CA ALA A 391 13.10 16.73 24.59
C ALA A 391 12.57 17.92 25.44
N LEU A 392 11.26 17.99 25.68
CA LEU A 392 10.67 19.11 26.42
C LEU A 392 10.90 19.00 27.93
N PRO A 393 11.04 20.13 28.63
CA PRO A 393 11.01 20.15 30.09
C PRO A 393 9.64 19.67 30.61
N ALA A 394 9.64 19.13 31.82
CA ALA A 394 8.43 18.53 32.41
C ALA A 394 7.26 19.51 32.62
N ASP A 395 7.55 20.80 32.70
CA ASP A 395 6.60 21.90 32.86
C ASP A 395 6.30 22.66 31.56
N ALA A 396 6.73 22.13 30.41
CA ALA A 396 6.49 22.76 29.12
C ALA A 396 4.98 22.92 28.84
N ALA A 397 4.61 24.13 28.41
CA ALA A 397 3.24 24.42 28.00
C ALA A 397 2.98 23.95 26.55
N VAL A 398 2.64 22.68 26.41
CA VAL A 398 2.24 22.13 25.10
C VAL A 398 0.78 22.45 24.82
N THR A 399 0.51 23.00 23.65
CA THR A 399 -0.83 23.34 23.19
C THR A 399 -1.18 22.57 21.93
N ALA A 400 -2.47 22.31 21.73
CA ALA A 400 -2.98 21.74 20.48
C ALA A 400 -3.48 22.87 19.58
N VAL A 401 -3.11 22.80 18.30
CA VAL A 401 -3.73 23.61 17.24
C VAL A 401 -4.70 22.73 16.50
N VAL A 402 -5.98 23.05 16.57
CA VAL A 402 -7.06 22.29 15.94
C VAL A 402 -7.84 23.20 15.01
N THR A 403 -8.03 22.73 13.77
CA THR A 403 -8.89 23.41 12.78
C THR A 403 -9.95 22.44 12.27
N ALA A 404 -11.14 22.99 12.03
CA ALA A 404 -12.23 22.33 11.33
C ALA A 404 -12.66 23.22 10.14
N ASP A 405 -13.26 22.60 9.13
CA ASP A 405 -13.91 23.37 8.07
C ASP A 405 -15.17 24.10 8.56
N ASP A 406 -15.88 24.78 7.66
CA ASP A 406 -17.07 25.58 7.98
C ASP A 406 -18.27 24.76 8.52
N ASN A 407 -18.27 23.43 8.34
CA ASN A 407 -19.29 22.52 8.87
C ASN A 407 -18.94 21.97 10.25
N GLY A 408 -17.73 22.21 10.75
CA GLY A 408 -17.24 21.75 12.04
C GLY A 408 -17.07 22.88 13.06
N ARG A 409 -17.51 22.66 14.31
CA ARG A 409 -17.22 23.55 15.42
C ARG A 409 -16.49 22.79 16.52
N VAL A 410 -15.26 23.20 16.81
CA VAL A 410 -14.46 22.65 17.91
C VAL A 410 -15.09 23.09 19.23
N LEU A 411 -15.52 22.14 20.05
CA LEU A 411 -16.14 22.37 21.36
C LEU A 411 -15.13 22.23 22.49
N GLU A 412 -14.17 21.33 22.34
CA GLU A 412 -13.16 21.00 23.33
C GLU A 412 -11.87 20.61 22.63
N GLN A 413 -10.75 21.13 23.10
CA GLN A 413 -9.40 20.70 22.76
C GLN A 413 -8.52 20.83 24.00
N LEU A 414 -7.92 19.73 24.42
CA LEU A 414 -7.07 19.72 25.61
C LEU A 414 -5.87 18.77 25.36
N ALA A 415 -4.66 19.35 25.44
CA ALA A 415 -3.42 18.57 25.39
C ALA A 415 -2.84 18.41 26.80
N TYR A 416 -2.44 17.20 27.16
CA TYR A 416 -1.85 16.89 28.46
C TYR A 416 -0.93 15.67 28.39
N PRO A 417 0.05 15.55 29.31
CA PRO A 417 0.91 14.38 29.38
C PRO A 417 0.12 13.10 29.69
N ASN A 418 0.48 12.02 29.03
CA ASN A 418 -0.01 10.67 29.32
C ASN A 418 1.17 9.78 29.78
N PRO A 419 1.47 9.73 31.08
CA PRO A 419 2.62 9.00 31.60
C PRO A 419 2.49 7.47 31.45
N ALA A 420 1.26 6.95 31.29
CA ALA A 420 1.03 5.52 31.13
C ALA A 420 1.57 4.97 29.81
N SER A 421 1.59 5.79 28.75
CA SER A 421 2.10 5.45 27.42
C SER A 421 3.32 6.28 27.01
N GLN A 422 3.88 7.09 27.91
CA GLN A 422 4.98 8.01 27.62
C GLN A 422 4.71 8.86 26.37
N SER A 423 3.52 9.48 26.36
CA SER A 423 3.00 10.27 25.23
C SER A 423 2.34 11.54 25.70
N TRP A 424 1.93 12.38 24.76
CA TRP A 424 1.01 13.49 24.99
C TRP A 424 -0.34 13.16 24.38
N ARG A 425 -1.39 13.36 25.16
CA ARG A 425 -2.77 13.10 24.74
C ARG A 425 -3.47 14.39 24.36
N LEU A 426 -4.12 14.40 23.20
CA LEU A 426 -5.08 15.41 22.80
C LEU A 426 -6.49 14.81 22.86
N THR A 427 -7.35 15.39 23.68
CA THR A 427 -8.79 15.15 23.63
C THR A 427 -9.44 16.26 22.80
N LEU A 428 -10.16 15.87 21.77
CA LEU A 428 -10.79 16.76 20.80
C LEU A 428 -12.27 16.40 20.67
N ARG A 429 -13.17 17.38 20.86
CA ARG A 429 -14.61 17.22 20.63
C ARG A 429 -15.07 18.22 19.58
N VAL A 430 -15.80 17.73 18.59
CA VAL A 430 -16.28 18.51 17.46
C VAL A 430 -17.77 18.31 17.28
N GLN A 431 -18.50 19.42 17.09
CA GLN A 431 -19.89 19.43 16.67
C GLN A 431 -19.95 19.54 15.16
N ARG A 432 -20.59 18.60 14.50
CA ARG A 432 -20.99 18.72 13.10
C ARG A 432 -22.28 19.54 13.01
N LEU A 433 -22.28 20.58 12.16
CA LEU A 433 -23.40 21.52 12.07
C LEU A 433 -24.50 21.02 11.12
N ASP A 434 -24.10 20.46 9.99
CA ASP A 434 -25.01 19.84 9.00
C ASP A 434 -24.67 18.33 8.87
N PRO A 435 -25.57 17.42 9.26
CA PRO A 435 -25.32 15.98 9.23
C PRO A 435 -25.15 15.42 7.80
N SER A 436 -25.64 16.13 6.77
CA SER A 436 -25.52 15.71 5.37
C SER A 436 -24.16 16.07 4.73
N ARG A 437 -23.34 16.87 5.41
CA ARG A 437 -22.03 17.32 4.93
C ARG A 437 -20.91 16.71 5.75
N PRO A 438 -19.74 16.43 5.14
CA PRO A 438 -18.55 16.00 5.90
C PRO A 438 -18.00 17.16 6.75
N VAL A 439 -17.15 16.81 7.72
CA VAL A 439 -16.29 17.77 8.42
C VAL A 439 -14.84 17.34 8.26
N GLU A 440 -14.00 18.21 7.72
CA GLU A 440 -12.56 18.00 7.61
C GLU A 440 -11.86 18.61 8.84
N LEU A 441 -10.99 17.81 9.46
CA LEU A 441 -10.29 18.16 10.69
C LEU A 441 -8.77 18.08 10.48
N ARG A 442 -8.04 19.00 11.16
CA ARG A 442 -6.59 18.94 11.29
C ARG A 442 -6.20 19.28 12.72
N ALA A 443 -5.20 18.59 13.26
CA ALA A 443 -4.67 18.84 14.58
C ALA A 443 -3.18 18.52 14.67
N PHE A 444 -2.43 19.34 15.39
CA PHE A 444 -1.03 19.08 15.75
C PHE A 444 -0.70 19.71 17.10
N LEU A 445 0.42 19.29 17.68
CA LEU A 445 0.93 19.82 18.94
C LEU A 445 2.04 20.85 18.67
N GLN A 446 2.05 21.91 19.48
CA GLN A 446 3.09 22.93 19.46
C GLN A 446 3.48 23.37 20.88
N HIS A 447 4.71 23.89 21.01
CA HIS A 447 5.18 24.63 22.17
C HIS A 447 5.63 26.02 21.71
N ASP A 448 5.01 27.06 22.23
CA ASP A 448 5.10 28.43 21.72
C ASP A 448 4.76 28.47 20.21
N THR A 449 5.75 28.79 19.36
CA THR A 449 5.61 28.82 17.89
C THR A 449 6.21 27.59 17.20
N HIS A 450 6.77 26.64 17.96
CA HIS A 450 7.45 25.47 17.40
C HIS A 450 6.48 24.30 17.25
N ILE A 451 6.33 23.80 16.03
CA ILE A 451 5.55 22.61 15.73
C ILE A 451 6.32 21.39 16.26
N LEU A 452 5.66 20.61 17.10
CA LEU A 452 6.25 19.43 17.76
C LEU A 452 5.90 18.11 17.08
N SER A 453 4.77 18.06 16.37
CA SER A 453 4.26 16.84 15.81
C SER A 453 3.89 16.94 14.33
N GLU A 454 3.70 15.81 13.70
CA GLU A 454 2.98 15.76 12.42
C GLU A 454 1.55 16.28 12.59
N THR A 455 0.93 16.64 11.47
CA THR A 455 -0.49 17.03 11.42
C THR A 455 -1.35 15.76 11.30
N TRP A 456 -2.13 15.47 12.34
CA TRP A 456 -3.25 14.53 12.23
C TRP A 456 -4.37 15.19 11.40
N SER A 457 -4.88 14.47 10.41
CA SER A 457 -5.99 14.92 9.58
C SER A 457 -7.07 13.84 9.57
N ASN A 458 -8.33 14.22 9.64
CA ASN A 458 -9.44 13.27 9.63
C ASN A 458 -10.69 13.88 8.98
N ILE A 459 -11.60 13.01 8.56
CA ILE A 459 -12.89 13.40 8.02
C ILE A 459 -14.01 12.73 8.84
N ILE A 460 -14.96 13.52 9.31
CA ILE A 460 -16.23 13.01 9.82
C ILE A 460 -17.16 12.90 8.63
N LEU A 461 -17.49 11.68 8.24
CA LEU A 461 -18.35 11.41 7.08
C LEU A 461 -19.80 11.80 7.36
N PRO A 462 -20.58 12.16 6.32
CA PRO A 462 -22.04 12.34 6.44
C PRO A 462 -22.73 11.10 7.01
N GLU A 463 -23.86 11.30 7.67
CA GLU A 463 -24.72 10.23 8.16
C GLU A 463 -25.56 9.61 7.06
#